data_5ff9c849a3a2e8648648e1aa5d6a2f90
#
_entry.id   5ff9c849a3a2e8648648e1aa5d6a2f90
#
_cell.length_a   1.000
_cell.length_b   1.000
_cell.length_c   1.000
_cell.angle_alpha   90.00
_cell.angle_beta   90.00
_cell.angle_gamma   90.00
#
_symmetry.space_group_name_H-M   'P 1'
#
loop_
_entity.id
_entity.type
_entity.pdbx_description
1 polymer ?
#
loop_
_entity_poly.entity_id
_entity_poly.type
_entity_poly.pdbx_seq_one_letter_code
_entity_poly.pdbx_strand_id
1 'polypeptide(L)' 'MSQVLTKFWLSEVTRTTYYSGGETKEATRVKLVAVKGEPFGPATPQGNFDALIVNPDAAKVFNEASIGQEFSLLITPTG' A
#
# COMPACT_ATOMS: atom_id res chain seq x y z
N MET A 1 -2.58 -24.65 -1.72
CA MET A 1 -2.63 -23.36 -1.05
C MET A 1 -2.96 -22.25 -2.05
N SER A 2 -3.89 -21.43 -1.69
CA SER A 2 -4.36 -20.40 -2.60
C SER A 2 -3.64 -19.09 -2.35
N GLN A 3 -3.21 -18.48 -3.44
CA GLN A 3 -2.61 -17.15 -3.42
C GLN A 3 -3.42 -16.24 -4.33
N VAL A 4 -3.46 -14.96 -4.00
CA VAL A 4 -4.11 -13.97 -4.84
C VAL A 4 -3.07 -12.94 -5.25
N LEU A 5 -2.79 -12.86 -6.54
CA LEU A 5 -1.92 -11.82 -7.08
C LEU A 5 -2.81 -10.70 -7.61
N THR A 6 -2.66 -9.55 -7.01
CA THR A 6 -3.51 -8.40 -7.31
C THR A 6 -2.68 -7.26 -7.88
N LYS A 7 -3.35 -6.33 -8.54
CA LYS A 7 -2.74 -5.08 -8.98
C LYS A 7 -3.46 -3.91 -8.32
N PHE A 8 -2.66 -2.99 -7.81
CA PHE A 8 -3.14 -1.76 -7.20
C PHE A 8 -2.38 -0.60 -7.81
N TRP A 9 -2.99 0.56 -7.84
CA TRP A 9 -2.29 1.78 -8.26
C TRP A 9 -2.17 2.72 -7.08
N LEU A 10 -1.07 3.47 -7.06
CA LEU A 10 -0.77 4.40 -5.97
C LEU A 10 -1.66 5.62 -6.07
N SER A 11 -2.49 5.81 -5.06
CA SER A 11 -3.44 6.92 -5.00
C SER A 11 -2.89 8.09 -4.18
N GLU A 12 -2.25 7.80 -3.07
CA GLU A 12 -1.82 8.85 -2.15
C GLU A 12 -0.61 8.40 -1.36
N VAL A 13 0.34 9.32 -1.21
CA VAL A 13 1.50 9.15 -0.31
C VAL A 13 1.59 10.40 0.54
N THR A 14 1.55 10.24 1.85
CA THR A 14 1.62 11.35 2.79
C THR A 14 2.68 11.06 3.84
N ARG A 15 3.62 11.97 3.98
CA ARG A 15 4.60 11.90 5.07
C ARG A 15 3.98 12.53 6.31
N THR A 16 4.17 11.87 7.43
CA THR A 16 3.67 12.34 8.70
C THR A 16 4.74 12.17 9.77
N THR A 17 4.65 12.99 10.80
CA THR A 17 5.50 12.84 11.96
C THR A 17 4.63 12.55 13.17
N TYR A 18 5.16 11.76 14.08
CA TYR A 18 4.46 11.43 15.31
C TYR A 18 5.46 11.34 16.46
N TYR A 19 4.94 11.51 17.66
CA TYR A 19 5.75 11.46 18.87
C TYR A 19 5.56 10.13 19.58
N SER A 20 6.66 9.45 19.83
CA SER A 20 6.60 8.15 20.50
C SER A 20 7.93 7.90 21.23
N GLY A 21 7.82 7.45 22.47
CA GLY A 21 8.98 7.08 23.27
C GLY A 21 9.95 8.23 23.52
N GLY A 22 9.43 9.47 23.60
CA GLY A 22 10.25 10.65 23.83
C GLY A 22 10.93 11.21 22.59
N GLU A 23 10.60 10.66 21.42
CA GLU A 23 11.19 11.08 20.15
C GLU A 23 10.15 11.38 19.11
N THR A 24 10.50 12.30 18.22
CA THR A 24 9.71 12.56 17.02
C THR A 24 10.15 11.57 15.94
N LYS A 25 9.21 10.84 15.40
CA LYS A 25 9.46 9.84 14.36
C LYS A 25 8.69 10.18 13.10
N GLU A 26 9.18 9.67 11.99
CA GLU A 26 8.52 9.85 10.70
C GLU A 26 7.87 8.56 10.26
N ALA A 27 6.74 8.72 9.57
CA ALA A 27 6.03 7.61 8.95
C ALA A 27 5.48 8.05 7.60
N THR A 28 5.24 7.10 6.73
CA THR A 28 4.65 7.35 5.41
C THR A 28 3.33 6.62 5.34
N ARG A 29 2.27 7.38 5.10
CA ARG A 29 0.96 6.80 4.87
C ARG A 29 0.78 6.57 3.37
N VAL A 30 0.42 5.36 3.01
CA VAL A 30 0.30 4.95 1.62
C VAL A 30 -1.10 4.42 1.38
N LYS A 31 -1.74 4.91 0.32
CA LYS A 31 -3.04 4.40 -0.12
C LYS A 31 -2.93 3.88 -1.53
N LEU A 32 -3.36 2.65 -1.71
CA LEU A 32 -3.42 1.99 -3.01
C LEU A 32 -4.86 1.63 -3.29
N VAL A 33 -5.24 1.73 -4.56
CA VAL A 33 -6.59 1.41 -5.03
C VAL A 33 -6.50 0.26 -6.00
N ALA A 34 -7.40 -0.72 -5.87
CA ALA A 34 -7.40 -1.89 -6.73
C ALA A 34 -7.66 -1.51 -8.17
N VAL A 35 -6.89 -2.12 -9.08
CA VAL A 35 -7.13 -2.01 -10.51
C VAL A 35 -8.35 -2.88 -10.83
N LYS A 36 -9.33 -2.29 -11.50
CA LYS A 36 -10.56 -3.00 -11.85
C LYS A 36 -10.27 -4.16 -12.79
N GLY A 37 -11.00 -5.24 -12.59
CA GLY A 37 -10.98 -6.38 -13.47
C GLY A 37 -10.03 -7.49 -13.09
N GLU A 38 -9.01 -7.23 -12.26
CA GLU A 38 -8.03 -8.27 -11.94
C GLU A 38 -7.51 -8.16 -10.52
N PRO A 39 -7.51 -9.25 -9.77
CA PRO A 39 -8.25 -10.50 -9.99
C PRO A 39 -9.67 -10.41 -9.48
N PHE A 40 -10.01 -9.25 -8.90
CA PHE A 40 -11.29 -9.07 -8.22
C PHE A 40 -12.47 -9.01 -9.19
N GLY A 41 -12.21 -8.70 -10.47
CA GLY A 41 -13.25 -8.70 -11.49
C GLY A 41 -14.34 -7.66 -11.26
N PRO A 42 -15.37 -7.69 -12.09
CA PRO A 42 -16.46 -6.70 -11.99
C PRO A 42 -17.32 -6.86 -10.73
N ALA A 43 -17.22 -8.02 -10.07
CA ALA A 43 -17.99 -8.26 -8.84
C ALA A 43 -17.39 -7.51 -7.64
N THR A 44 -16.16 -7.04 -7.75
CA THR A 44 -15.50 -6.28 -6.68
C THR A 44 -15.26 -4.86 -7.18
N PRO A 45 -16.21 -3.95 -6.95
CA PRO A 45 -16.11 -2.60 -7.50
C PRO A 45 -15.02 -1.75 -6.83
N GLN A 46 -14.63 -2.10 -5.61
CA GLN A 46 -13.65 -1.33 -4.85
C GLN A 46 -12.73 -2.23 -4.07
N GLY A 47 -11.50 -1.81 -3.94
CA GLY A 47 -10.55 -2.43 -3.06
C GLY A 47 -9.48 -1.42 -2.72
N ASN A 48 -9.17 -1.28 -1.44
CA ASN A 48 -8.19 -0.31 -0.98
C ASN A 48 -7.17 -0.99 -0.08
N PHE A 49 -5.94 -0.53 -0.20
CA PHE A 49 -4.87 -0.85 0.74
C PHE A 49 -4.44 0.46 1.38
N ASP A 50 -4.45 0.52 2.70
CA ASP A 50 -4.06 1.70 3.44
C ASP A 50 -3.10 1.25 4.55
N ALA A 51 -1.90 1.77 4.54
CA ALA A 51 -0.90 1.39 5.52
C ALA A 51 -0.09 2.58 5.97
N LEU A 52 0.31 2.54 7.23
CA LEU A 52 1.27 3.48 7.78
C LEU A 52 2.61 2.76 7.88
N ILE A 53 3.57 3.21 7.10
CA ILE A 53 4.87 2.56 7.00
C ILE A 53 5.89 3.36 7.79
N VAL A 54 6.44 2.74 8.81
CA VAL A 54 7.43 3.37 9.70
C VAL A 54 8.86 3.06 9.26
N ASN A 55 9.07 1.89 8.66
CA ASN A 55 10.38 1.49 8.18
C ASN A 55 10.80 2.36 7.00
N PRO A 56 11.90 3.13 7.11
CA PRO A 56 12.31 4.03 6.04
C PRO A 56 12.68 3.32 4.74
N ASP A 57 13.21 2.11 4.80
CA ASP A 57 13.54 1.36 3.58
C ASP A 57 12.30 0.94 2.83
N ALA A 58 11.28 0.50 3.55
CA ALA A 58 10.00 0.14 2.93
C ALA A 58 9.28 1.38 2.41
N ALA A 59 9.31 2.47 3.16
CA ALA A 59 8.67 3.72 2.75
C ALA A 59 9.28 4.31 1.49
N LYS A 60 10.57 4.10 1.29
CA LYS A 60 11.30 4.64 0.13
C LYS A 60 10.70 4.18 -1.19
N VAL A 61 10.23 2.94 -1.24
CA VAL A 61 9.60 2.38 -2.44
C VAL A 61 8.45 3.27 -2.91
N PHE A 62 7.64 3.74 -1.96
CA PHE A 62 6.47 4.56 -2.27
C PHE A 62 6.82 6.04 -2.41
N ASN A 63 7.78 6.52 -1.63
CA ASN A 63 8.21 7.93 -1.72
C ASN A 63 8.85 8.25 -3.07
N GLU A 64 9.48 7.28 -3.71
CA GLU A 64 10.09 7.45 -5.02
C GLU A 64 9.14 7.13 -6.16
N ALA A 65 7.98 6.58 -5.86
CA ALA A 65 7.00 6.24 -6.88
C ALA A 65 6.16 7.44 -7.29
N SER A 66 5.61 7.38 -8.49
CA SER A 66 4.69 8.40 -8.98
C SER A 66 3.26 8.01 -8.66
N ILE A 67 2.42 9.00 -8.39
CA ILE A 67 0.98 8.76 -8.22
C ILE A 67 0.45 8.14 -9.52
N GLY A 68 -0.32 7.10 -9.39
CA GLY A 68 -0.84 6.33 -10.52
C GLY A 68 0.00 5.13 -10.91
N GLN A 69 1.21 5.01 -10.37
CA GLN A 69 2.04 3.84 -10.63
C GLN A 69 1.37 2.59 -10.09
N GLU A 70 1.42 1.51 -10.86
CA GLU A 70 0.85 0.24 -10.46
C GLU A 70 1.85 -0.60 -9.68
N PHE A 71 1.33 -1.32 -8.72
CA PHE A 71 2.08 -2.27 -7.90
C PHE A 71 1.36 -3.60 -7.87
N SER A 72 2.14 -4.67 -7.80
CA SER A 72 1.57 -6.00 -7.60
C SER A 72 1.59 -6.32 -6.10
N LEU A 73 0.46 -6.81 -5.61
CA LEU A 73 0.35 -7.31 -4.24
C LEU A 73 0.04 -8.81 -4.29
N LEU A 74 0.86 -9.59 -3.63
CA LEU A 74 0.62 -11.01 -3.47
C LEU A 74 0.06 -11.25 -2.08
N ILE A 75 -1.13 -11.81 -2.02
CA ILE A 75 -1.80 -12.13 -0.76
C ILE A 75 -1.74 -13.64 -0.58
N THR A 76 -1.06 -14.07 0.48
CA THR A 76 -0.85 -15.47 0.78
C THR A 76 -1.25 -15.74 2.23
N PRO A 77 -2.13 -16.70 2.47
CA PRO A 77 -2.45 -17.07 3.85
C PRO A 77 -1.21 -17.58 4.57
N THR A 78 -1.08 -17.23 5.83
CA THR A 78 -0.02 -17.74 6.69
C THR A 78 -0.63 -18.60 7.79
N GLY A 79 -0.07 -19.75 7.99
CA GLY A 79 -0.55 -20.66 9.03
C GLY A 79 -1.30 -21.85 8.45
#